data_d5d373b3ecce5168269269cbede0163b
#
_entry.id   d5d373b3ecce5168269269cbede0163b
#
_cell.length_a   1.000
_cell.length_b   1.000
_cell.length_c   1.000
_cell.angle_alpha   90.00
_cell.angle_beta   90.00
_cell.angle_gamma   90.00
#
_symmetry.space_group_name_H-M   'P 1'
#
loop_
_entity.id
_entity.type
_entity.pdbx_description
1 polymer ?
#
loop_
_entity_poly.entity_id
_entity_poly.type
_entity_poly.pdbx_seq_one_letter_code
_entity_poly.pdbx_strand_id
1 'polypeptide(L)'
;MIIVFDLDEVLYDEKTYVISGFRTVSEFLEKDEAIPKKIIFEYLKRRLKNCRERILNDLLDNFRIYSQKNLEKCISVYRTHTPKIKLYSDAKDCLKRLKNYPLYIVTDGNKIVQKNKIKALNLENHIKKIILTSNYGLRNSKPSTFCFQKICDMEKTSP
;
A
#
# COMPACT_ATOMS: atom_id res chain seq x y z
N MET A 1 12.00 20.00 16.41
CA MET A 1 11.88 19.62 14.98
C MET A 1 10.98 18.37 14.91
N ILE A 2 9.93 18.39 14.11
CA ILE A 2 9.03 17.27 13.80
C ILE A 2 9.37 16.79 12.40
N ILE A 3 9.37 15.47 12.18
CA ILE A 3 9.68 14.89 10.89
C ILE A 3 8.49 14.04 10.43
N VAL A 4 8.02 14.30 9.22
CA VAL A 4 6.86 13.62 8.64
C VAL A 4 7.29 12.94 7.33
N PHE A 5 7.07 11.64 7.24
CA PHE A 5 7.33 10.85 6.03
C PHE A 5 6.03 10.56 5.29
N ASP A 6 6.12 10.45 3.99
CA ASP A 6 5.17 9.66 3.22
C ASP A 6 5.57 8.17 3.32
N LEU A 7 4.70 7.27 2.89
CA LEU A 7 4.95 5.84 2.93
C LEU A 7 5.42 5.29 1.58
N ASP A 8 4.57 5.43 0.55
CA ASP A 8 4.78 4.83 -0.76
C ASP A 8 5.86 5.59 -1.54
N GLU A 9 6.79 4.88 -2.22
CA GLU A 9 7.94 5.42 -2.96
C GLU A 9 8.92 6.27 -2.13
N VAL A 10 8.69 6.42 -0.83
CA VAL A 10 9.57 7.13 0.09
C VAL A 10 10.28 6.16 1.04
N LEU A 11 9.55 5.30 1.72
CA LEU A 11 10.13 4.36 2.67
C LEU A 11 10.39 2.98 2.06
N TYR A 12 9.71 2.64 0.98
CA TYR A 12 9.86 1.36 0.27
C TYR A 12 9.38 1.50 -1.18
N ASP A 13 9.75 0.56 -2.05
CA ASP A 13 9.29 0.46 -3.44
C ASP A 13 7.85 -0.11 -3.51
N GLU A 14 6.87 0.75 -3.85
CA GLU A 14 5.45 0.36 -3.96
C GLU A 14 5.22 -0.76 -4.97
N LYS A 15 6.05 -0.85 -6.00
CA LYS A 15 5.97 -1.93 -6.99
C LYS A 15 6.12 -3.31 -6.34
N THR A 16 6.90 -3.42 -5.26
CA THR A 16 7.05 -4.68 -4.52
C THR A 16 5.75 -5.10 -3.82
N TYR A 17 4.95 -4.14 -3.33
CA TYR A 17 3.60 -4.39 -2.81
C TYR A 17 2.68 -4.91 -3.92
N VAL A 18 2.66 -4.24 -5.08
CA VAL A 18 1.83 -4.64 -6.22
C VAL A 18 2.16 -6.07 -6.67
N ILE A 19 3.43 -6.38 -6.83
CA ILE A 19 3.90 -7.72 -7.23
C ILE A 19 3.54 -8.78 -6.17
N SER A 20 3.63 -8.45 -4.89
CA SER A 20 3.21 -9.33 -3.81
C SER A 20 1.70 -9.64 -3.90
N GLY A 21 0.87 -8.61 -4.10
CA GLY A 21 -0.56 -8.76 -4.28
C GLY A 21 -0.93 -9.60 -5.51
N PHE A 22 -0.23 -9.41 -6.63
CA PHE A 22 -0.44 -10.21 -7.85
C PHE A 22 -0.16 -11.69 -7.63
N ARG A 23 0.88 -12.05 -6.88
CA ARG A 23 1.14 -13.45 -6.51
C ARG A 23 -0.02 -14.05 -5.75
N THR A 24 -0.53 -13.32 -4.75
CA THR A 24 -1.65 -13.80 -3.94
C THR A 24 -2.94 -13.95 -4.75
N VAL A 25 -3.25 -12.99 -5.63
CA VAL A 25 -4.39 -13.12 -6.56
C VAL A 25 -4.21 -14.31 -7.51
N SER A 26 -2.98 -14.56 -8.00
CA SER A 26 -2.70 -15.69 -8.89
C SER A 26 -2.88 -17.04 -8.17
N GLU A 27 -2.44 -17.14 -6.92
CA GLU A 27 -2.64 -18.33 -6.07
C GLU A 27 -4.12 -18.55 -5.74
N PHE A 28 -4.87 -17.48 -5.53
CA PHE A 28 -6.32 -17.54 -5.30
C PHE A 28 -7.05 -18.07 -6.54
N LEU A 29 -6.81 -17.50 -7.73
CA LEU A 29 -7.47 -17.92 -8.96
C LEU A 29 -7.05 -19.32 -9.42
N GLU A 30 -5.84 -19.78 -9.13
CA GLU A 30 -5.43 -21.16 -9.37
C GLU A 30 -6.33 -22.14 -8.61
N LYS A 31 -6.72 -21.81 -7.38
CA LYS A 31 -7.59 -22.64 -6.54
C LYS A 31 -9.08 -22.52 -6.90
N ASP A 32 -9.53 -21.32 -7.24
CA ASP A 32 -10.96 -21.02 -7.48
C ASP A 32 -11.40 -21.36 -8.91
N GLU A 33 -10.51 -21.18 -9.90
CA GLU A 33 -10.82 -21.28 -11.34
C GLU A 33 -9.92 -22.29 -12.08
N ALA A 34 -9.06 -23.03 -11.39
CA ALA A 34 -8.15 -24.01 -11.96
C ALA A 34 -7.20 -23.48 -13.07
N ILE A 35 -6.93 -22.16 -13.09
CA ILE A 35 -6.01 -21.54 -14.04
C ILE A 35 -4.61 -21.51 -13.41
N PRO A 36 -3.55 -22.04 -14.07
CA PRO A 36 -2.22 -22.07 -13.49
C PRO A 36 -1.73 -20.69 -13.05
N LYS A 37 -1.36 -20.53 -11.78
CA LYS A 37 -0.91 -19.24 -11.20
C LYS A 37 0.23 -18.59 -11.97
N LYS A 38 1.11 -19.38 -12.57
CA LYS A 38 2.22 -18.87 -13.38
C LYS A 38 1.72 -18.06 -14.57
N ILE A 39 0.69 -18.53 -15.25
CA ILE A 39 0.08 -17.86 -16.42
C ILE A 39 -0.57 -16.56 -15.97
N ILE A 40 -1.36 -16.58 -14.88
CA ILE A 40 -2.02 -15.41 -14.32
C ILE A 40 -0.97 -14.35 -13.91
N PHE A 41 0.05 -14.78 -13.19
CA PHE A 41 1.09 -13.88 -12.69
C PHE A 41 1.89 -13.20 -13.82
N GLU A 42 2.27 -13.94 -14.85
CA GLU A 42 2.97 -13.37 -16.01
C GLU A 42 2.06 -12.40 -16.79
N TYR A 43 0.76 -12.69 -16.93
CA TYR A 43 -0.20 -11.76 -17.50
C TYR A 43 -0.23 -10.45 -16.71
N LEU A 44 -0.40 -10.50 -15.38
CA LEU A 44 -0.46 -9.33 -14.51
C LEU A 44 0.83 -8.50 -14.58
N LYS A 45 2.00 -9.14 -14.58
CA LYS A 45 3.29 -8.47 -14.73
C LYS A 45 3.44 -7.74 -16.06
N ARG A 46 3.02 -8.38 -17.15
CA ARG A 46 3.04 -7.78 -18.48
C ARG A 46 2.09 -6.59 -18.56
N ARG A 47 0.88 -6.74 -18.02
CA ARG A 47 -0.14 -5.71 -18.04
C ARG A 47 0.27 -4.48 -17.21
N LEU A 48 0.92 -4.68 -16.06
CA LEU A 48 1.43 -3.63 -15.21
C LEU A 48 2.43 -2.69 -15.92
N LYS A 49 3.21 -3.19 -16.87
CA LYS A 49 4.15 -2.37 -17.65
C LYS A 49 3.45 -1.33 -18.54
N ASN A 50 2.23 -1.65 -18.99
CA ASN A 50 1.49 -0.84 -19.95
C ASN A 50 0.48 0.10 -19.28
N CYS A 51 -0.27 -0.41 -18.30
CA CYS A 51 -1.29 0.36 -17.61
C CYS A 51 -1.61 -0.32 -16.27
N ARG A 52 -1.79 0.49 -15.22
CA ARG A 52 -2.16 -0.02 -13.87
C ARG A 52 -3.68 -0.03 -13.65
N GLU A 53 -4.40 0.79 -14.43
CA GLU A 53 -5.84 0.92 -14.29
C GLU A 53 -6.57 -0.36 -14.72
N ARG A 54 -7.62 -0.71 -14.01
CA ARG A 54 -8.50 -1.85 -14.30
C ARG A 54 -7.81 -3.21 -14.52
N ILE A 55 -6.58 -3.38 -14.02
CA ILE A 55 -5.74 -4.56 -14.30
C ILE A 55 -6.40 -5.88 -13.88
N LEU A 56 -7.22 -5.89 -12.83
CA LEU A 56 -7.98 -7.07 -12.39
C LEU A 56 -9.19 -7.33 -13.28
N ASN A 57 -9.85 -6.27 -13.79
CA ASN A 57 -10.93 -6.43 -14.77
C ASN A 57 -10.37 -7.07 -16.04
N ASP A 58 -9.31 -6.48 -16.59
CA ASP A 58 -8.67 -6.98 -17.81
C ASP A 58 -8.16 -8.43 -17.65
N LEU A 59 -7.69 -8.79 -16.47
CA LEU A 59 -7.31 -10.17 -16.14
C LEU A 59 -8.50 -11.11 -16.28
N LEU A 60 -9.60 -10.80 -15.59
CA LEU A 60 -10.79 -11.65 -15.55
C LEU A 60 -11.46 -11.75 -16.94
N ASP A 61 -11.47 -10.66 -17.72
CA ASP A 61 -11.96 -10.65 -19.09
C ASP A 61 -11.08 -11.53 -20.01
N ASN A 62 -9.74 -11.40 -19.90
CA ASN A 62 -8.82 -12.16 -20.72
C ASN A 62 -8.96 -13.69 -20.52
N PHE A 63 -9.25 -14.12 -19.30
CA PHE A 63 -9.46 -15.53 -18.98
C PHE A 63 -10.92 -15.98 -19.07
N ARG A 64 -11.84 -15.10 -19.51
CA ARG A 64 -13.29 -15.36 -19.66
C ARG A 64 -13.98 -15.82 -18.38
N ILE A 65 -13.50 -15.31 -17.23
CA ILE A 65 -14.04 -15.59 -15.89
C ILE A 65 -14.56 -14.32 -15.21
N TYR A 66 -14.81 -13.25 -16.00
CA TYR A 66 -15.34 -12.02 -15.45
C TYR A 66 -16.73 -12.22 -14.88
N SER A 67 -16.88 -11.87 -13.63
CA SER A 67 -18.15 -11.58 -12.96
C SER A 67 -17.88 -10.53 -11.89
N GLN A 68 -18.91 -9.77 -11.51
CA GLN A 68 -18.78 -8.79 -10.45
C GLN A 68 -18.29 -9.46 -9.14
N LYS A 69 -18.77 -10.66 -8.85
CA LYS A 69 -18.38 -11.48 -7.70
C LYS A 69 -16.89 -11.85 -7.73
N ASN A 70 -16.38 -12.28 -8.89
CA ASN A 70 -14.95 -12.64 -9.03
C ASN A 70 -14.05 -11.40 -8.92
N LEU A 71 -14.48 -10.25 -9.47
CA LEU A 71 -13.77 -8.99 -9.33
C LEU A 71 -13.67 -8.57 -7.85
N GLU A 72 -14.75 -8.60 -7.11
CA GLU A 72 -14.79 -8.26 -5.68
C GLU A 72 -13.91 -9.20 -4.85
N LYS A 73 -13.93 -10.51 -5.13
CA LYS A 73 -13.03 -11.48 -4.50
C LYS A 73 -11.56 -11.14 -4.80
N CYS A 74 -11.19 -10.90 -6.05
CA CYS A 74 -9.81 -10.54 -6.43
C CYS A 74 -9.36 -9.25 -5.78
N ILE A 75 -10.21 -8.21 -5.75
CA ILE A 75 -9.93 -6.95 -5.05
C ILE A 75 -9.74 -7.17 -3.55
N SER A 76 -10.60 -7.99 -2.93
CA SER A 76 -10.49 -8.32 -1.51
C SER A 76 -9.18 -9.03 -1.21
N VAL A 77 -8.85 -10.09 -1.96
CA VAL A 77 -7.60 -10.84 -1.84
C VAL A 77 -6.38 -9.92 -2.01
N TYR A 78 -6.39 -9.07 -3.04
CA TYR A 78 -5.32 -8.10 -3.27
C TYR A 78 -5.15 -7.11 -2.12
N ARG A 79 -6.25 -6.60 -1.54
CA ARG A 79 -6.20 -5.59 -0.46
C ARG A 79 -5.85 -6.17 0.91
N THR A 80 -6.23 -7.42 1.16
CA THR A 80 -6.08 -8.04 2.49
C THR A 80 -4.83 -8.91 2.63
N HIS A 81 -4.08 -9.14 1.53
CA HIS A 81 -2.89 -9.99 1.62
C HIS A 81 -1.83 -9.44 2.59
N THR A 82 -1.01 -10.31 3.11
CA THR A 82 0.19 -9.94 3.88
C THR A 82 1.34 -9.68 2.89
N PRO A 83 1.75 -8.41 2.69
CA PRO A 83 2.69 -8.09 1.64
C PRO A 83 4.12 -8.50 1.98
N LYS A 84 4.85 -9.01 0.98
CA LYS A 84 6.29 -9.30 1.08
C LYS A 84 7.07 -8.08 0.59
N ILE A 85 7.25 -7.10 1.47
CA ILE A 85 7.91 -5.82 1.21
C ILE A 85 8.99 -5.54 2.25
N LYS A 86 9.93 -4.65 1.93
CA LYS A 86 11.00 -4.24 2.84
C LYS A 86 11.31 -2.75 2.64
N LEU A 87 11.75 -2.10 3.71
CA LEU A 87 12.25 -0.72 3.64
C LEU A 87 13.44 -0.62 2.68
N TYR A 88 13.58 0.54 2.02
CA TYR A 88 14.84 0.91 1.39
C TYR A 88 15.96 0.93 2.43
N SER A 89 17.19 0.67 2.02
CA SER A 89 18.36 0.68 2.93
C SER A 89 18.58 2.04 3.57
N ASP A 90 18.52 3.10 2.76
CA ASP A 90 18.67 4.48 3.21
C ASP A 90 17.51 4.95 4.11
N ALA A 91 16.26 4.55 3.82
CA ALA A 91 15.12 4.80 4.69
C ALA A 91 15.31 4.14 6.07
N LYS A 92 15.78 2.89 6.10
CA LYS A 92 16.08 2.18 7.35
C LYS A 92 17.16 2.88 8.17
N ASP A 93 18.20 3.36 7.53
CA ASP A 93 19.29 4.09 8.19
C ASP A 93 18.85 5.49 8.62
N CYS A 94 17.99 6.15 7.81
CA CYS A 94 17.38 7.43 8.17
C CYS A 94 16.52 7.31 9.44
N LEU A 95 15.62 6.33 9.51
CA LEU A 95 14.79 6.09 10.68
C LEU A 95 15.62 5.83 11.94
N LYS A 96 16.72 5.08 11.84
CA LYS A 96 17.63 4.85 12.98
C LYS A 96 18.31 6.12 13.44
N ARG A 97 18.83 6.94 12.52
CA ARG A 97 19.50 8.21 12.85
C ARG A 97 18.55 9.22 13.50
N LEU A 98 17.31 9.21 13.10
CA LEU A 98 16.29 10.16 13.55
C LEU A 98 15.47 9.68 14.75
N LYS A 99 15.82 8.55 15.35
CA LYS A 99 15.05 7.92 16.45
C LYS A 99 14.75 8.82 17.66
N ASN A 100 15.56 9.87 17.88
CA ASN A 100 15.39 10.81 18.97
C ASN A 100 14.43 11.96 18.66
N TYR A 101 13.92 12.03 17.43
CA TYR A 101 12.93 13.02 17.00
C TYR A 101 11.53 12.41 16.96
N PRO A 102 10.47 13.21 17.14
CA PRO A 102 9.10 12.74 16.90
C PRO A 102 8.89 12.50 15.39
N LEU A 103 8.82 11.22 15.02
CA LEU A 103 8.63 10.77 13.65
C LEU A 103 7.16 10.46 13.39
N TYR A 104 6.64 10.92 12.26
CA TYR A 104 5.27 10.72 11.83
C TYR A 104 5.23 10.15 10.41
N ILE A 105 4.15 9.45 10.09
CA ILE A 105 3.80 9.09 8.71
C ILE A 105 2.43 9.69 8.39
N VAL A 106 2.31 10.36 7.24
CA VAL A 106 1.04 10.78 6.64
C VAL A 106 0.93 10.11 5.28
N THR A 107 -0.03 9.21 5.13
CA THR A 107 -0.18 8.43 3.89
C THR A 107 -1.62 8.39 3.42
N ASP A 108 -1.79 8.48 2.09
CA ASP A 108 -3.07 8.34 1.40
C ASP A 108 -3.35 6.89 1.05
N GLY A 109 -4.58 6.60 0.64
CA GLY A 109 -4.96 5.31 0.08
C GLY A 109 -5.93 4.50 0.94
N ASN A 110 -6.15 3.27 0.52
CA ASN A 110 -7.08 2.36 1.19
C ASN A 110 -6.59 1.98 2.59
N LYS A 111 -7.44 2.14 3.60
CA LYS A 111 -7.12 1.91 5.01
C LYS A 111 -6.53 0.52 5.30
N ILE A 112 -7.10 -0.53 4.70
CA ILE A 112 -6.65 -1.92 4.91
C ILE A 112 -5.26 -2.09 4.30
N VAL A 113 -5.09 -1.62 3.08
CA VAL A 113 -3.81 -1.67 2.34
C VAL A 113 -2.70 -1.00 3.13
N GLN A 114 -2.90 0.26 3.54
CA GLN A 114 -1.85 1.01 4.25
C GLN A 114 -1.52 0.38 5.61
N LYS A 115 -2.51 -0.13 6.35
CA LYS A 115 -2.25 -0.87 7.59
C LYS A 115 -1.40 -2.13 7.36
N ASN A 116 -1.70 -2.91 6.31
CA ASN A 116 -0.93 -4.12 6.00
C ASN A 116 0.52 -3.79 5.61
N LYS A 117 0.74 -2.71 4.84
CA LYS A 117 2.07 -2.21 4.49
C LYS A 117 2.86 -1.80 5.75
N ILE A 118 2.26 -0.99 6.60
CA ILE A 118 2.86 -0.50 7.86
C ILE A 118 3.32 -1.67 8.74
N LYS A 119 2.42 -2.65 8.93
CA LYS A 119 2.71 -3.85 9.70
C LYS A 119 3.85 -4.67 9.08
N ALA A 120 3.82 -4.90 7.77
CA ALA A 120 4.84 -5.68 7.07
C ALA A 120 6.23 -5.01 7.09
N LEU A 121 6.27 -3.66 7.11
CA LEU A 121 7.50 -2.87 7.21
C LEU A 121 7.96 -2.65 8.67
N ASN A 122 7.20 -3.15 9.66
CA ASN A 122 7.48 -2.99 11.10
C ASN A 122 7.67 -1.51 11.52
N LEU A 123 6.90 -0.59 10.91
CA LEU A 123 7.04 0.85 11.13
C LEU A 123 6.50 1.32 12.50
N GLU A 124 5.58 0.57 13.10
CA GLU A 124 4.96 0.91 14.39
C GLU A 124 6.00 1.07 15.53
N ASN A 125 7.15 0.40 15.42
CA ASN A 125 8.23 0.49 16.40
C ASN A 125 9.15 1.71 16.23
N HIS A 126 9.03 2.43 15.13
CA HIS A 126 9.90 3.56 14.79
C HIS A 126 9.16 4.89 14.75
N ILE A 127 7.86 4.86 14.60
CA ILE A 127 7.01 6.02 14.29
C ILE A 127 6.12 6.35 15.48
N LYS A 128 6.17 7.59 15.95
CA LYS A 128 5.34 8.07 17.07
C LYS A 128 3.85 7.98 16.76
N LYS A 129 3.45 8.34 15.53
CA LYS A 129 2.06 8.20 15.05
C LYS A 129 1.97 8.12 13.54
N ILE A 130 1.07 7.28 13.07
CA ILE A 130 0.77 7.08 11.65
C ILE A 130 -0.64 7.60 11.39
N ILE A 131 -0.75 8.51 10.42
CA ILE A 131 -2.00 9.15 10.01
C ILE A 131 -2.37 8.63 8.62
N LEU A 132 -3.46 7.89 8.57
CA LEU A 132 -4.09 7.49 7.33
C LEU A 132 -5.09 8.58 6.96
N THR A 133 -4.89 9.31 5.88
CA THR A 133 -5.75 10.44 5.49
C THR A 133 -7.19 10.00 5.23
N SER A 134 -7.36 8.74 4.78
CA SER A 134 -8.68 8.11 4.59
C SER A 134 -9.56 8.07 5.84
N ASN A 135 -8.98 8.19 7.04
CA ASN A 135 -9.76 8.30 8.28
C ASN A 135 -10.47 9.66 8.43
N TYR A 136 -10.11 10.65 7.62
CA TYR A 136 -10.61 12.03 7.71
C TYR A 136 -11.39 12.45 6.45
N GLY A 137 -11.65 11.53 5.53
CA GLY A 137 -12.36 11.76 4.28
C GLY A 137 -11.46 12.25 3.13
N LEU A 138 -11.93 12.08 1.89
CA LEU A 138 -11.16 12.36 0.67
C LEU A 138 -10.66 13.81 0.57
N ARG A 139 -11.43 14.78 1.07
CA ARG A 139 -11.06 16.21 1.07
C ARG A 139 -9.80 16.52 1.89
N ASN A 140 -9.43 15.62 2.80
CA ASN A 140 -8.28 15.76 3.68
C ASN A 140 -7.08 14.92 3.24
N SER A 141 -7.18 14.29 2.06
CA SER A 141 -6.03 13.66 1.41
C SER A 141 -5.05 14.71 0.88
N LYS A 142 -3.79 14.35 0.75
CA LYS A 142 -2.77 15.22 0.15
C LYS A 142 -3.21 15.71 -1.23
N PRO A 143 -3.05 16.99 -1.58
CA PRO A 143 -2.17 18.00 -0.96
C PRO A 143 -2.78 18.80 0.19
N SER A 144 -3.91 18.38 0.80
CA SER A 144 -4.49 19.07 1.97
C SER A 144 -3.49 19.11 3.13
N THR A 145 -3.40 20.28 3.77
CA THR A 145 -2.56 20.50 4.97
C THR A 145 -3.18 19.95 6.25
N PHE A 146 -4.43 19.50 6.22
CA PHE A 146 -5.21 19.10 7.39
C PHE A 146 -4.48 18.10 8.31
N CYS A 147 -3.92 17.03 7.74
CA CYS A 147 -3.24 16.01 8.54
C CYS A 147 -1.91 16.52 9.14
N PHE A 148 -1.24 17.45 8.46
CA PHE A 148 -0.03 18.10 8.97
C PHE A 148 -0.35 19.06 10.09
N GLN A 149 -1.43 19.85 9.95
CA GLN A 149 -1.91 20.74 11.03
C GLN A 149 -2.25 19.95 12.29
N LYS A 150 -2.91 18.81 12.16
CA LYS A 150 -3.17 17.89 13.29
C LYS A 150 -1.89 17.45 14.02
N ILE A 151 -0.79 17.22 13.28
CA ILE A 151 0.50 16.89 13.90
C ILE A 151 1.03 18.09 14.68
N CYS A 152 0.97 19.29 14.10
CA CYS A 152 1.39 20.52 14.79
C CYS A 152 0.59 20.75 16.07
N ASP A 153 -0.73 20.57 16.03
CA ASP A 153 -1.62 20.68 17.19
C ASP A 153 -1.25 19.68 18.29
N MET A 154 -0.96 18.41 17.92
CA MET A 154 -0.53 17.38 18.87
C MET A 154 0.81 17.68 19.51
N GLU A 155 1.74 18.29 18.77
CA GLU A 155 3.07 18.66 19.25
C GLU A 155 3.12 20.08 19.84
N LYS A 156 1.98 20.81 19.89
CA LYS A 156 1.87 22.18 20.39
C LYS A 156 2.89 23.12 19.73
N THR A 157 3.01 23.02 18.42
CA THR A 157 3.94 23.84 17.62
C THR A 157 3.22 24.44 16.41
N SER A 158 3.76 25.54 15.90
CA SER A 158 3.34 26.10 14.60
C SER A 158 3.99 25.33 13.44
N PRO A 159 3.37 25.35 12.25
CA PRO A 159 3.96 24.80 11.03
C PRO A 159 5.29 25.45 10.68
#